data_9d0df5bd33b50a41de9555fb42c1a523
#
_entry.id   9d0df5bd33b50a41de9555fb42c1a523
#
_cell.length_a   1.000
_cell.length_b   1.000
_cell.length_c   1.000
_cell.angle_alpha   90.00
_cell.angle_beta   90.00
_cell.angle_gamma   90.00
#
_symmetry.space_group_name_H-M   'P 1'
#
loop_
_entity.id
_entity.type
_entity.pdbx_description
1 polymer ?
#
loop_
_entity_poly.entity_id
_entity_poly.type
_entity_poly.pdbx_seq_one_letter_code
_entity_poly.pdbx_strand_id
1 'polypeptide(L)'
;MSMLLKILKIILISFFSFNLISSEKENYGCDLGFESIVEKKICVKNLENNEDRKLGLMNLEKLSKFHQVNFVWNGKRKIRCMWIKNTSIPLDILFLDRFKFVIEKGEPFSEKKICHPAIKVIEANRGELLAEYKLINSSLEYEN
;
A
#
# COMPACT_ATOMS: atom_id res chain seq x y z
N MET A 1 -0.35 8.41 -61.07
CA MET A 1 -0.12 8.58 -59.65
C MET A 1 0.98 7.60 -59.23
N SER A 2 2.16 8.12 -58.90
CA SER A 2 3.38 7.33 -58.80
C SER A 2 3.34 6.43 -57.56
N MET A 3 4.00 5.28 -57.70
CA MET A 3 4.14 4.27 -56.64
C MET A 3 4.68 4.86 -55.30
N LEU A 4 5.48 5.94 -55.41
CA LEU A 4 6.01 6.70 -54.28
C LEU A 4 4.93 7.34 -53.42
N LEU A 5 3.84 7.85 -54.05
CA LEU A 5 2.74 8.50 -53.32
C LEU A 5 1.88 7.51 -52.51
N LYS A 6 1.82 6.25 -52.93
CA LYS A 6 1.13 5.17 -52.23
C LYS A 6 1.91 4.70 -51.02
N ILE A 7 3.24 4.63 -51.11
CA ILE A 7 4.14 4.25 -50.03
C ILE A 7 4.12 5.33 -48.91
N LEU A 8 4.13 6.61 -49.31
CA LEU A 8 4.08 7.73 -48.37
C LEU A 8 2.79 7.76 -47.56
N LYS A 9 1.64 7.39 -48.18
CA LYS A 9 0.35 7.28 -47.46
C LYS A 9 0.32 6.12 -46.44
N ILE A 10 0.95 5.01 -46.76
CA ILE A 10 1.01 3.85 -45.86
C ILE A 10 1.88 4.15 -44.64
N ILE A 11 3.00 4.86 -44.85
CA ILE A 11 3.89 5.26 -43.73
C ILE A 11 3.22 6.30 -42.83
N LEU A 12 2.44 7.24 -43.35
CA LEU A 12 1.72 8.23 -42.54
C LEU A 12 0.60 7.60 -41.68
N ILE A 13 -0.03 6.52 -42.16
CA ILE A 13 -1.09 5.84 -41.38
C ILE A 13 -0.48 5.02 -40.26
N SER A 14 0.70 4.44 -40.43
CA SER A 14 1.37 3.67 -39.39
C SER A 14 1.94 4.54 -38.25
N PHE A 15 2.28 5.81 -38.54
CA PHE A 15 2.76 6.74 -37.49
C PHE A 15 1.64 7.35 -36.65
N PHE A 16 0.39 7.32 -37.12
CA PHE A 16 -0.73 7.92 -36.37
C PHE A 16 -1.43 6.96 -35.41
N SER A 17 -1.09 5.66 -35.47
CA SER A 17 -1.69 4.65 -34.58
C SER A 17 -0.90 4.37 -33.30
N PHE A 18 0.18 5.11 -33.04
CA PHE A 18 1.08 4.81 -31.90
C PHE A 18 0.96 5.76 -30.70
N ASN A 19 -0.03 6.67 -30.68
CA ASN A 19 -0.15 7.65 -29.62
C ASN A 19 -1.51 7.67 -28.92
N LEU A 20 -2.06 6.50 -28.57
CA LEU A 20 -3.17 6.41 -27.62
C LEU A 20 -3.03 5.14 -26.76
N ILE A 21 -1.85 4.94 -26.17
CA ILE A 21 -1.80 4.26 -24.89
C ILE A 21 -2.10 5.35 -23.85
N SER A 22 -3.37 5.69 -23.74
CA SER A 22 -3.91 6.24 -22.53
C SER A 22 -3.50 5.25 -21.44
N SER A 23 -2.63 5.65 -20.53
CA SER A 23 -2.45 4.95 -19.29
C SER A 23 -3.77 5.10 -18.52
N GLU A 24 -4.74 4.25 -18.83
CA GLU A 24 -5.80 3.97 -17.88
C GLU A 24 -5.06 3.53 -16.61
N LYS A 25 -5.01 4.43 -15.62
CA LYS A 25 -4.76 4.03 -14.24
C LYS A 25 -5.82 2.98 -13.97
N GLU A 26 -5.45 1.70 -14.04
CA GLU A 26 -6.28 0.63 -13.54
C GLU A 26 -6.58 0.97 -12.08
N ASN A 27 -7.74 1.56 -11.88
CA ASN A 27 -8.21 1.85 -10.55
C ASN A 27 -8.70 0.52 -9.98
N TYR A 28 -7.87 -0.12 -9.16
CA TYR A 28 -8.17 -1.40 -8.50
C TYR A 28 -9.33 -1.29 -7.48
N GLY A 29 -10.29 -0.39 -7.73
CA GLY A 29 -11.47 -0.26 -6.88
C GLY A 29 -11.16 0.09 -5.44
N CYS A 30 -10.15 0.94 -5.21
CA CYS A 30 -9.83 1.43 -3.88
C CYS A 30 -10.99 2.24 -3.29
N ASP A 31 -11.22 2.06 -2.00
CA ASP A 31 -12.17 2.84 -1.24
C ASP A 31 -11.78 4.33 -1.22
N LEU A 32 -12.74 5.20 -0.96
CA LEU A 32 -12.52 6.65 -0.91
C LEU A 32 -11.40 7.01 0.08
N GLY A 33 -10.45 7.81 -0.39
CA GLY A 33 -9.30 8.25 0.41
C GLY A 33 -8.11 7.27 0.42
N PHE A 34 -8.19 6.19 -0.36
CA PHE A 34 -7.06 5.30 -0.61
C PHE A 34 -6.51 5.49 -2.02
N GLU A 35 -5.20 5.36 -2.17
CA GLU A 35 -4.48 5.42 -3.44
C GLU A 35 -4.10 4.01 -3.89
N SER A 36 -4.30 3.72 -5.18
CA SER A 36 -3.93 2.43 -5.77
C SER A 36 -2.42 2.36 -6.02
N ILE A 37 -1.78 1.30 -5.56
CA ILE A 37 -0.43 0.91 -5.94
C ILE A 37 -0.54 -0.29 -6.87
N VAL A 38 -0.60 -0.02 -8.17
CA VAL A 38 -0.93 -0.99 -9.24
C VAL A 38 0.02 -2.19 -9.23
N GLU A 39 1.33 -1.95 -9.12
CA GLU A 39 2.37 -3.00 -9.14
C GLU A 39 2.19 -4.02 -8.00
N LYS A 40 1.70 -3.57 -6.85
CA LYS A 40 1.47 -4.40 -5.66
C LYS A 40 0.03 -4.88 -5.53
N LYS A 41 -0.89 -4.39 -6.36
CA LYS A 41 -2.33 -4.65 -6.26
C LYS A 41 -2.91 -4.37 -4.87
N ILE A 42 -2.48 -3.28 -4.25
CA ILE A 42 -2.93 -2.82 -2.95
C ILE A 42 -3.43 -1.38 -3.00
N CYS A 43 -4.30 -1.04 -2.07
CA CYS A 43 -4.80 0.30 -1.84
C CYS A 43 -4.19 0.84 -0.54
N VAL A 44 -3.60 2.03 -0.59
CA VAL A 44 -2.85 2.60 0.53
C VAL A 44 -3.41 3.95 0.92
N LYS A 45 -3.54 4.18 2.23
CA LYS A 45 -3.81 5.49 2.81
C LYS A 45 -2.67 5.90 3.73
N ASN A 46 -2.04 7.03 3.45
CA ASN A 46 -0.97 7.56 4.28
C ASN A 46 -1.53 8.55 5.32
N LEU A 47 -1.21 8.33 6.59
CA LEU A 47 -1.54 9.21 7.70
C LEU A 47 -0.29 10.01 8.09
N GLU A 48 -0.20 11.24 7.61
CA GLU A 48 1.01 12.08 7.72
C GLU A 48 0.93 13.12 8.84
N ASN A 49 -0.27 13.52 9.23
CA ASN A 49 -0.48 14.47 10.32
C ASN A 49 -0.84 13.76 11.64
N ASN A 50 -0.76 14.50 12.75
CA ASN A 50 -0.98 13.93 14.08
C ASN A 50 -2.43 13.53 14.33
N GLU A 51 -3.38 14.26 13.78
CA GLU A 51 -4.82 14.02 13.98
C GLU A 51 -5.25 12.74 13.29
N ASP A 52 -4.85 12.57 12.03
CA ASP A 52 -5.13 11.35 11.25
C ASP A 52 -4.47 10.13 11.90
N ARG A 53 -3.21 10.25 12.38
CA ARG A 53 -2.55 9.15 13.08
C ARG A 53 -3.23 8.80 14.41
N LYS A 54 -3.80 9.77 15.12
CA LYS A 54 -4.56 9.50 16.35
C LYS A 54 -5.87 8.78 16.07
N LEU A 55 -6.53 9.14 14.98
CA LEU A 55 -7.77 8.50 14.55
C LEU A 55 -7.50 7.08 14.00
N GLY A 56 -6.47 6.93 13.15
CA GLY A 56 -6.13 5.63 12.56
C GLY A 56 -7.34 4.95 11.93
N LEU A 57 -7.60 3.72 12.36
CA LEU A 57 -8.75 2.91 11.94
C LEU A 57 -9.91 2.91 12.96
N MET A 58 -9.88 3.81 13.97
CA MET A 58 -10.96 3.91 14.94
C MET A 58 -12.31 4.18 14.27
N ASN A 59 -13.36 3.56 14.76
CA ASN A 59 -14.74 3.69 14.29
C ASN A 59 -14.99 3.24 12.85
N LEU A 60 -14.00 2.59 12.21
CA LEU A 60 -14.20 1.96 10.93
C LEU A 60 -14.82 0.57 11.14
N GLU A 61 -15.94 0.29 10.47
CA GLU A 61 -16.63 -1.00 10.60
C GLU A 61 -15.92 -2.13 9.86
N LYS A 62 -15.29 -1.80 8.72
CA LYS A 62 -14.55 -2.75 7.88
C LYS A 62 -13.42 -2.06 7.13
N LEU A 63 -12.38 -2.81 6.85
CA LEU A 63 -11.32 -2.46 5.91
C LEU A 63 -11.42 -3.41 4.73
N SER A 64 -11.53 -2.90 3.51
CA SER A 64 -11.61 -3.73 2.32
C SER A 64 -10.33 -4.54 2.12
N LYS A 65 -10.41 -5.70 1.44
CA LYS A 65 -9.24 -6.52 1.12
C LYS A 65 -8.17 -5.72 0.40
N PHE A 66 -6.92 -6.02 0.70
CA PHE A 66 -5.76 -5.37 0.10
C PHE A 66 -5.67 -3.87 0.36
N HIS A 67 -6.37 -3.36 1.38
CA HIS A 67 -6.24 -1.99 1.85
C HIS A 67 -5.30 -1.93 3.04
N GLN A 68 -4.37 -0.96 3.02
CA GLN A 68 -3.38 -0.72 4.06
C GLN A 68 -3.41 0.73 4.51
N VAL A 69 -3.26 0.95 5.81
CA VAL A 69 -3.10 2.29 6.38
C VAL A 69 -1.67 2.43 6.89
N ASN A 70 -0.97 3.41 6.37
CA ASN A 70 0.40 3.71 6.72
C ASN A 70 0.46 4.91 7.68
N PHE A 71 0.98 4.68 8.87
CA PHE A 71 1.34 5.75 9.82
C PHE A 71 2.73 6.23 9.47
N VAL A 72 2.83 7.44 8.93
CA VAL A 72 4.07 8.02 8.41
C VAL A 72 4.55 9.13 9.35
N TRP A 73 5.84 9.11 9.71
CA TRP A 73 6.52 10.16 10.43
C TRP A 73 7.76 10.59 9.66
N ASN A 74 8.38 11.68 10.04
CA ASN A 74 9.52 12.31 9.33
C ASN A 74 10.82 11.47 9.36
N GLY A 75 10.73 10.17 9.08
CA GLY A 75 11.85 9.27 8.88
C GLY A 75 12.72 8.95 10.11
N LYS A 76 12.41 9.52 11.28
CA LYS A 76 13.17 9.26 12.52
C LYS A 76 12.68 7.99 13.20
N ARG A 77 13.61 7.06 13.45
CA ARG A 77 13.38 5.88 14.29
C ARG A 77 13.05 6.29 15.72
N LYS A 78 11.90 5.86 16.21
CA LYS A 78 11.47 6.03 17.61
C LYS A 78 10.65 4.83 18.04
N ILE A 79 10.44 4.65 19.34
CA ILE A 79 9.41 3.75 19.84
C ILE A 79 8.06 4.27 19.39
N ARG A 80 7.33 3.45 18.66
CA ARG A 80 5.96 3.70 18.20
C ARG A 80 5.04 2.74 18.93
N CYS A 81 4.00 3.30 19.55
CA CYS A 81 3.00 2.52 20.25
C CYS A 81 1.68 2.63 19.52
N MET A 82 1.10 1.48 19.21
CA MET A 82 -0.23 1.35 18.60
C MET A 82 -1.19 0.73 19.60
N TRP A 83 -2.46 1.04 19.48
CA TRP A 83 -3.52 0.40 20.22
C TRP A 83 -4.76 0.26 19.34
N ILE A 84 -5.59 -0.74 19.63
CA ILE A 84 -6.76 -1.07 18.81
C ILE A 84 -8.05 -0.62 19.50
N LYS A 85 -7.94 0.48 20.26
CA LYS A 85 -9.09 1.09 20.92
C LYS A 85 -10.12 1.55 19.89
N ASN A 86 -11.38 1.29 20.13
CA ASN A 86 -12.50 1.66 19.24
C ASN A 86 -12.34 1.16 17.80
N THR A 87 -11.60 0.08 17.58
CA THR A 87 -11.44 -0.57 16.29
C THR A 87 -12.00 -1.98 16.37
N SER A 88 -13.02 -2.28 15.56
CA SER A 88 -13.70 -3.58 15.52
C SER A 88 -12.98 -4.60 14.62
N ILE A 89 -12.02 -4.15 13.84
CA ILE A 89 -11.33 -4.95 12.83
C ILE A 89 -10.12 -5.65 13.46
N PRO A 90 -9.99 -6.99 13.34
CA PRO A 90 -8.76 -7.69 13.69
C PRO A 90 -7.66 -7.33 12.69
N LEU A 91 -6.51 -6.87 13.18
CA LEU A 91 -5.45 -6.29 12.37
C LEU A 91 -4.14 -7.07 12.46
N ASP A 92 -3.38 -7.03 11.39
CA ASP A 92 -1.93 -7.14 11.42
C ASP A 92 -1.35 -5.73 11.56
N ILE A 93 -0.37 -5.56 12.46
CA ILE A 93 0.33 -4.30 12.71
C ILE A 93 1.81 -4.54 12.45
N LEU A 94 2.33 -3.97 11.37
CA LEU A 94 3.72 -4.10 11.00
C LEU A 94 4.49 -2.85 11.43
N PHE A 95 5.48 -3.03 12.28
CA PHE A 95 6.44 -2.02 12.68
C PHE A 95 7.69 -2.14 11.81
N LEU A 96 7.89 -1.20 10.91
CA LEU A 96 8.99 -1.20 9.95
C LEU A 96 10.13 -0.29 10.46
N ASP A 97 11.31 -0.88 10.61
CA ASP A 97 12.58 -0.19 10.80
C ASP A 97 13.39 -0.27 9.49
N ARG A 98 14.59 0.30 9.42
CA ARG A 98 15.41 0.36 8.20
C ARG A 98 15.77 -1.01 7.62
N PHE A 99 16.03 -2.00 8.48
CA PHE A 99 16.56 -3.30 8.09
C PHE A 99 15.77 -4.49 8.63
N LYS A 100 14.72 -4.23 9.39
CA LYS A 100 13.91 -5.27 10.02
C LYS A 100 12.50 -4.79 10.26
N PHE A 101 11.61 -5.74 10.39
CA PHE A 101 10.22 -5.50 10.75
C PHE A 101 9.74 -6.48 11.82
N VAL A 102 8.70 -6.07 12.53
CA VAL A 102 7.97 -6.91 13.48
C VAL A 102 6.50 -6.83 13.12
N ILE A 103 5.84 -7.98 13.02
CA ILE A 103 4.39 -8.04 12.81
C ILE A 103 3.74 -8.51 14.10
N GLU A 104 2.83 -7.70 14.62
CA GLU A 104 2.01 -7.99 15.79
C GLU A 104 0.54 -8.15 15.40
N LYS A 105 -0.22 -8.80 16.27
CA LYS A 105 -1.67 -8.96 16.11
C LYS A 105 -2.41 -7.93 16.92
N GLY A 106 -3.22 -7.10 16.27
CA GLY A 106 -4.14 -6.17 16.90
C GLY A 106 -5.48 -6.83 17.16
N GLU A 107 -5.80 -7.10 18.41
CA GLU A 107 -7.11 -7.65 18.77
C GLU A 107 -8.16 -6.54 18.83
N PRO A 108 -9.37 -6.76 18.29
CA PRO A 108 -10.46 -5.78 18.31
C PRO A 108 -10.71 -5.23 19.72
N PHE A 109 -10.92 -3.91 19.81
CA PHE A 109 -11.20 -3.17 21.02
C PHE A 109 -10.14 -3.28 22.15
N SER A 110 -8.95 -3.77 21.83
CA SER A 110 -7.87 -3.90 22.81
C SER A 110 -7.34 -2.53 23.23
N GLU A 111 -7.30 -2.29 24.54
CA GLU A 111 -6.66 -1.09 25.10
C GLU A 111 -5.17 -1.32 25.41
N LYS A 112 -4.65 -2.53 25.18
CA LYS A 112 -3.23 -2.82 25.33
C LYS A 112 -2.43 -2.11 24.26
N LYS A 113 -1.42 -1.35 24.67
CA LYS A 113 -0.45 -0.74 23.76
C LYS A 113 0.57 -1.78 23.29
N ILE A 114 0.83 -1.79 21.99
CA ILE A 114 1.85 -2.61 21.34
C ILE A 114 2.93 -1.64 20.85
N CYS A 115 4.15 -1.78 21.36
CA CYS A 115 5.21 -0.79 21.15
C CYS A 115 6.47 -1.44 20.60
N HIS A 116 6.99 -0.90 19.47
CA HIS A 116 8.27 -1.30 18.87
C HIS A 116 9.01 -0.10 18.30
N PRO A 117 10.35 -0.17 18.16
CA PRO A 117 11.11 0.80 17.41
C PRO A 117 10.70 0.73 15.94
N ALA A 118 10.29 1.86 15.36
CA ALA A 118 9.90 1.94 13.96
C ALA A 118 10.10 3.34 13.37
N ILE A 119 10.28 3.40 12.06
CA ILE A 119 10.20 4.61 11.23
C ILE A 119 8.80 4.77 10.62
N LYS A 120 8.10 3.65 10.43
CA LYS A 120 6.76 3.56 9.83
C LYS A 120 6.01 2.41 10.47
N VAL A 121 4.70 2.56 10.61
CA VAL A 121 3.81 1.46 10.99
C VAL A 121 2.77 1.26 9.90
N ILE A 122 2.42 0.02 9.61
CA ILE A 122 1.40 -0.35 8.61
C ILE A 122 0.36 -1.21 9.30
N GLU A 123 -0.91 -0.86 9.13
CA GLU A 123 -2.04 -1.66 9.58
C GLU A 123 -2.82 -2.17 8.37
N ALA A 124 -3.21 -3.44 8.39
CA ALA A 124 -4.07 -4.09 7.42
C ALA A 124 -4.93 -5.18 8.08
N ASN A 125 -5.87 -5.75 7.34
CA ASN A 125 -6.63 -6.89 7.84
C ASN A 125 -5.69 -8.02 8.27
N ARG A 126 -6.10 -8.75 9.30
CA ARG A 126 -5.34 -9.89 9.81
C ARG A 126 -5.02 -10.90 8.72
N GLY A 127 -3.75 -11.28 8.60
CA GLY A 127 -3.21 -12.25 7.65
C GLY A 127 -2.73 -11.63 6.34
N GLU A 128 -3.10 -10.39 6.00
CA GLU A 128 -2.71 -9.78 4.73
C GLU A 128 -1.23 -9.36 4.71
N LEU A 129 -0.73 -8.73 5.78
CA LEU A 129 0.68 -8.31 5.84
C LEU A 129 1.64 -9.49 5.99
N LEU A 130 1.26 -10.52 6.72
CA LEU A 130 2.10 -11.69 6.93
C LEU A 130 2.38 -12.43 5.62
N ALA A 131 1.39 -12.51 4.73
CA ALA A 131 1.55 -13.14 3.43
C ALA A 131 2.53 -12.35 2.53
N GLU A 132 2.36 -11.02 2.46
CA GLU A 132 3.21 -10.14 1.65
C GLU A 132 4.68 -10.19 2.10
N TYR A 133 4.93 -10.05 3.40
CA TYR A 133 6.30 -9.96 3.92
C TYR A 133 7.03 -11.31 4.03
N LYS A 134 6.34 -12.43 4.09
CA LYS A 134 6.96 -13.76 3.96
C LYS A 134 7.52 -13.98 2.55
N LEU A 135 6.83 -13.53 1.52
CA LEU A 135 7.30 -13.63 0.14
C LEU A 135 8.59 -12.79 -0.09
N ILE A 136 8.65 -11.59 0.50
CA ILE A 136 9.84 -10.73 0.40
C ILE A 136 11.04 -11.38 1.08
N ASN A 137 10.88 -11.94 2.28
CA ASN A 137 11.97 -12.60 2.99
C ASN A 137 12.47 -13.86 2.29
N SER A 138 11.58 -14.67 1.72
CA SER A 138 12.00 -15.86 0.97
C SER A 138 12.79 -15.52 -0.28
N SER A 139 12.54 -14.37 -0.93
CA SER A 139 13.35 -13.93 -2.08
C SER A 139 14.72 -13.42 -1.70
N LEU A 140 14.89 -12.84 -0.51
CA LEU A 140 16.19 -12.35 -0.01
C LEU A 140 17.12 -13.47 0.48
N GLU A 141 16.57 -14.61 0.91
CA GLU A 141 17.38 -15.79 1.29
C GLU A 141 17.96 -16.54 0.09
N TYR A 142 17.44 -16.32 -1.14
CA TYR A 142 17.96 -16.96 -2.35
C TYR A 142 19.10 -16.16 -3.02
N GLU A 143 19.40 -14.94 -2.59
CA GLU A 143 20.46 -14.10 -3.15
C GLU A 143 21.78 -14.08 -2.31
N ASN A 144 21.85 -14.85 -1.26
CA ASN A 144 23.07 -15.09 -0.45
C ASN A 144 23.51 -16.55 -0.63
#